data_c4a38ee3dafabd91898cd38499a4cf3b
#
_entry.id   c4a38ee3dafabd91898cd38499a4cf3b
#
_cell.length_a   1.000
_cell.length_b   1.000
_cell.length_c   1.000
_cell.angle_alpha   90.00
_cell.angle_beta   90.00
_cell.angle_gamma   90.00
#
_symmetry.space_group_name_H-M   'P 1'
#
loop_
_entity.id
_entity.type
_entity.pdbx_description
1 polymer ?
#
loop_
_entity_poly.entity_id
_entity_poly.type
_entity_poly.pdbx_seq_one_letter_code
_entity_poly.pdbx_strand_id
1 'polypeptide(L)'
;MDKKEWYADGLRFSCTQCGDCCTGPPGYVWVDETEAKNIADYLNISIAKFHNLYTHKASGRTTLNERPADTGYDCIFLGRSVDGKATCSIYPARPVQCRTWPFWSDNIQTKQAWQQTRNVCPGSGKGPLVPVERIRILRDSTPEL
;
A
#
# COMPACT_ATOMS: atom_id res chain seq x y z
N MET A 1 9.53 -31.38 -1.00
CA MET A 1 9.44 -30.59 -2.23
C MET A 1 8.59 -29.36 -1.99
N ASP A 2 9.15 -28.23 -2.33
CA ASP A 2 8.42 -26.96 -2.17
C ASP A 2 7.28 -26.90 -3.16
N LYS A 3 6.10 -26.51 -2.66
CA LYS A 3 4.97 -26.24 -3.55
C LYS A 3 5.27 -24.97 -4.34
N LYS A 4 5.14 -25.07 -5.66
CA LYS A 4 5.17 -23.86 -6.48
C LYS A 4 3.92 -23.03 -6.19
N GLU A 5 4.11 -21.73 -6.03
CA GLU A 5 2.97 -20.81 -5.95
C GLU A 5 2.20 -20.88 -7.28
N TRP A 6 0.88 -20.65 -7.20
CA TRP A 6 0.06 -20.59 -8.43
C TRP A 6 0.53 -19.49 -9.38
N TYR A 7 1.23 -18.47 -8.86
CA TYR A 7 1.79 -17.36 -9.64
C TYR A 7 3.27 -17.59 -10.01
N ALA A 8 3.71 -18.83 -10.11
CA ALA A 8 5.12 -19.15 -10.40
C ALA A 8 5.61 -18.54 -11.73
N ASP A 9 4.71 -18.29 -12.69
CA ASP A 9 5.03 -17.65 -13.96
C ASP A 9 4.99 -16.12 -13.89
N GLY A 10 4.79 -15.54 -12.72
CA GLY A 10 4.69 -14.11 -12.51
C GLY A 10 3.27 -13.59 -12.61
N LEU A 11 3.11 -12.32 -12.32
CA LEU A 11 1.83 -11.61 -12.41
C LEU A 11 2.06 -10.26 -13.09
N ARG A 12 1.07 -9.79 -13.83
CA ARG A 12 1.15 -8.48 -14.46
C ARG A 12 0.63 -7.40 -13.53
N PHE A 13 1.31 -6.27 -13.51
CA PHE A 13 0.89 -5.12 -12.74
C PHE A 13 1.49 -3.84 -13.29
N SER A 14 0.67 -2.78 -13.34
CA SER A 14 1.16 -1.41 -13.46
C SER A 14 0.20 -0.48 -12.73
N CYS A 15 0.73 0.49 -11.99
CA CYS A 15 -0.10 1.44 -11.25
C CYS A 15 -0.80 2.40 -12.22
N THR A 16 -2.13 2.51 -12.11
CA THR A 16 -2.93 3.43 -12.92
C THR A 16 -3.20 4.76 -12.19
N GLN A 17 -2.69 4.91 -10.98
CA GLN A 17 -2.94 6.08 -10.13
C GLN A 17 -4.43 6.30 -9.84
N CYS A 18 -5.19 5.22 -9.70
CA CYS A 18 -6.63 5.29 -9.36
C CYS A 18 -6.86 5.68 -7.89
N GLY A 19 -5.90 5.39 -7.01
CA GLY A 19 -6.00 5.68 -5.58
C GLY A 19 -6.78 4.64 -4.78
N ASP A 20 -7.24 3.56 -5.39
CA ASP A 20 -8.08 2.58 -4.70
C ASP A 20 -7.36 1.84 -3.58
N CYS A 21 -6.02 1.83 -3.57
CA CYS A 21 -5.23 1.30 -2.46
C CYS A 21 -5.12 2.28 -1.28
N CYS A 22 -5.53 3.54 -1.45
CA CYS A 22 -5.46 4.60 -0.44
C CYS A 22 -6.84 5.06 0.03
N THR A 23 -7.91 4.46 -0.45
CA THR A 23 -9.29 4.85 -0.13
C THR A 23 -10.14 3.60 0.03
N GLY A 24 -11.31 3.77 0.65
CA GLY A 24 -12.30 2.71 0.81
C GLY A 24 -12.70 2.51 2.27
N PRO A 25 -13.05 1.29 2.68
CA PRO A 25 -13.38 0.99 4.07
C PRO A 25 -12.24 1.37 5.01
N PRO A 26 -12.53 1.66 6.30
CA PRO A 26 -11.46 1.96 7.26
C PRO A 26 -10.46 0.80 7.33
N GLY A 27 -9.18 1.13 7.41
CA GLY A 27 -8.10 0.15 7.46
C GLY A 27 -6.86 0.73 8.10
N TYR A 28 -5.77 -0.01 8.02
CA TYR A 28 -4.52 0.37 8.65
C TYR A 28 -3.38 0.41 7.64
N VAL A 29 -2.54 1.43 7.76
CA VAL A 29 -1.24 1.49 7.10
C VAL A 29 -0.19 1.56 8.20
N TRP A 30 0.44 0.43 8.47
CA TRP A 30 1.39 0.31 9.57
C TRP A 30 2.70 1.01 9.25
N VAL A 31 3.25 1.69 10.25
CA VAL A 31 4.49 2.46 10.13
C VAL A 31 5.37 2.11 11.32
N ASP A 32 6.58 1.61 11.06
CA ASP A 32 7.58 1.41 12.12
C ASP A 32 8.39 2.70 12.35
N GLU A 33 9.27 2.69 13.35
CA GLU A 33 10.04 3.89 13.71
C GLU A 33 10.99 4.34 12.60
N THR A 34 11.58 3.40 11.84
CA THR A 34 12.44 3.74 10.71
C THR A 34 11.64 4.43 9.61
N GLU A 35 10.46 3.89 9.31
CA GLU A 35 9.56 4.48 8.33
C GLU A 35 9.05 5.84 8.79
N ALA A 36 8.70 5.97 10.07
CA ALA A 36 8.26 7.23 10.66
C ALA A 36 9.34 8.31 10.51
N LYS A 37 10.60 7.95 10.79
CA LYS A 37 11.72 8.87 10.62
C LYS A 37 11.88 9.30 9.16
N ASN A 38 11.81 8.35 8.24
CA ASN A 38 11.95 8.65 6.82
C ASN A 38 10.86 9.60 6.32
N ILE A 39 9.62 9.39 6.77
CA ILE A 39 8.51 10.26 6.40
C ILE A 39 8.68 11.64 7.02
N ALA A 40 9.05 11.70 8.31
CA ALA A 40 9.27 12.97 8.99
C ALA A 40 10.37 13.78 8.30
N ASP A 41 11.48 13.12 7.94
CA ASP A 41 12.58 13.75 7.22
C ASP A 41 12.12 14.28 5.85
N TYR A 42 11.32 13.49 5.13
CA TYR A 42 10.77 13.89 3.84
C TYR A 42 9.86 15.12 3.97
N LEU A 43 9.05 15.17 5.02
CA LEU A 43 8.15 16.30 5.29
C LEU A 43 8.88 17.48 5.96
N ASN A 44 10.13 17.30 6.31
CA ASN A 44 10.94 18.30 7.04
C ASN A 44 10.31 18.72 8.37
N ILE A 45 9.87 17.74 9.13
CA ILE A 45 9.30 17.92 10.49
C ILE A 45 9.96 16.94 11.45
N SER A 46 9.77 17.17 12.76
CA SER A 46 10.25 16.23 13.77
C SER A 46 9.42 14.94 13.77
N ILE A 47 10.01 13.85 14.28
CA ILE A 47 9.29 12.58 14.46
C ILE A 47 8.09 12.79 15.38
N ALA A 48 8.25 13.57 16.47
CA ALA A 48 7.15 13.84 17.40
C ALA A 48 5.98 14.54 16.72
N LYS A 49 6.28 15.51 15.86
CA LYS A 49 5.26 16.22 15.09
C LYS A 49 4.57 15.29 14.09
N PHE A 50 5.34 14.43 13.42
CA PHE A 50 4.79 13.44 12.51
C PHE A 50 3.80 12.52 13.23
N HIS A 51 4.21 11.95 14.37
CA HIS A 51 3.31 11.07 15.13
C HIS A 51 2.03 11.80 15.57
N ASN A 52 2.17 13.04 16.00
CA ASN A 52 1.04 13.83 16.49
C ASN A 52 0.00 14.17 15.40
N LEU A 53 0.48 14.55 14.21
CA LEU A 53 -0.38 15.07 13.15
C LEU A 53 -0.89 14.00 12.20
N TYR A 54 -0.14 12.91 12.00
CA TYR A 54 -0.40 11.98 10.88
C TYR A 54 -0.63 10.55 11.30
N THR A 55 -0.50 10.23 12.58
CA THR A 55 -0.62 8.84 13.06
C THR A 55 -1.49 8.72 14.30
N HIS A 56 -1.90 7.49 14.58
CA HIS A 56 -2.48 7.11 15.88
C HIS A 56 -2.08 5.67 16.20
N LYS A 57 -2.31 5.27 17.43
CA LYS A 57 -2.03 3.89 17.88
C LYS A 57 -3.27 3.03 17.71
N ALA A 58 -3.08 1.82 17.20
CA ALA A 58 -4.10 0.81 17.09
C ALA A 58 -3.48 -0.55 17.42
N SER A 59 -4.02 -1.26 18.40
CA SER A 59 -3.52 -2.57 18.84
C SER A 59 -2.02 -2.55 19.17
N GLY A 60 -1.54 -1.46 19.77
CA GLY A 60 -0.12 -1.30 20.14
C GLY A 60 0.81 -0.94 18.98
N ARG A 61 0.27 -0.77 17.77
CA ARG A 61 1.05 -0.40 16.59
C ARG A 61 0.70 1.01 16.14
N THR A 62 1.62 1.63 15.39
CA THR A 62 1.40 2.95 14.80
C THR A 62 0.85 2.80 13.38
N THR A 63 -0.24 3.50 13.10
CA THR A 63 -0.85 3.54 11.78
C THR A 63 -1.04 4.97 11.30
N LEU A 64 -1.01 5.19 9.98
CA LEU A 64 -1.32 6.48 9.41
C LEU A 64 -2.79 6.82 9.63
N ASN A 65 -3.07 8.11 9.85
CA ASN A 65 -4.44 8.60 9.96
C ASN A 65 -5.18 8.51 8.62
N GLU A 66 -6.50 8.42 8.71
CA GLU A 66 -7.40 8.51 7.57
C GLU A 66 -8.33 9.71 7.78
N ARG A 67 -8.90 10.20 6.68
CA ARG A 67 -9.94 11.24 6.73
C ARG A 67 -11.20 10.73 6.04
N PRO A 68 -12.40 11.16 6.49
CA PRO A 68 -13.65 10.78 5.84
C PRO A 68 -13.67 11.24 4.38
N ALA A 69 -14.22 10.39 3.51
CA ALA A 69 -14.40 10.65 2.10
C ALA A 69 -15.82 10.22 1.68
N ASP A 70 -16.23 10.54 0.45
CA ASP A 70 -17.59 10.27 -0.03
C ASP A 70 -17.96 8.78 0.03
N THR A 71 -16.99 7.90 -0.21
CA THR A 71 -17.21 6.45 -0.30
C THR A 71 -16.46 5.67 0.77
N GLY A 72 -16.10 6.32 1.88
CA GLY A 72 -15.36 5.66 2.96
C GLY A 72 -14.33 6.59 3.57
N TYR A 73 -13.07 6.15 3.59
CA TYR A 73 -11.97 6.90 4.18
C TYR A 73 -10.79 6.95 3.22
N ASP A 74 -10.11 8.08 3.20
CA ASP A 74 -8.86 8.28 2.45
C ASP A 74 -7.67 8.26 3.41
N CYS A 75 -6.55 7.66 2.96
CA CYS A 75 -5.27 7.89 3.63
C CYS A 75 -5.00 9.40 3.70
N ILE A 76 -4.46 9.86 4.84
CA ILE A 76 -4.22 11.28 5.08
C ILE A 76 -3.30 11.92 4.02
N PHE A 77 -2.46 11.11 3.35
CA PHE A 77 -1.54 11.59 2.31
C PHE A 77 -2.09 11.45 0.88
N LEU A 78 -3.32 10.95 0.73
CA LEU A 78 -3.93 10.86 -0.60
C LEU A 78 -4.35 12.24 -1.08
N GLY A 79 -3.93 12.58 -2.30
CA GLY A 79 -4.40 13.75 -3.02
C GLY A 79 -4.89 13.36 -4.41
N ARG A 80 -5.46 14.31 -5.11
CA ARG A 80 -5.89 14.14 -6.50
C ARG A 80 -5.33 15.28 -7.34
N SER A 81 -4.78 14.94 -8.50
CA SER A 81 -4.34 15.93 -9.47
C SER A 81 -5.54 16.52 -10.21
N VAL A 82 -5.29 17.57 -11.02
CA VAL A 82 -6.34 18.26 -11.77
C VAL A 82 -7.09 17.31 -12.70
N ASP A 83 -6.40 16.30 -13.23
CA ASP A 83 -6.99 15.29 -14.11
C ASP A 83 -7.64 14.11 -13.36
N GLY A 84 -7.77 14.22 -12.02
CA GLY A 84 -8.40 13.22 -11.18
C GLY A 84 -7.53 12.02 -10.79
N LYS A 85 -6.27 12.01 -11.21
CA LYS A 85 -5.36 10.93 -10.81
C LYS A 85 -4.96 11.06 -9.36
N ALA A 86 -4.86 9.92 -8.67
CA ALA A 86 -4.41 9.87 -7.29
C ALA A 86 -2.93 10.23 -7.18
N THR A 87 -2.61 11.01 -6.15
CA THR A 87 -1.24 11.37 -5.81
C THR A 87 -1.00 11.04 -4.34
N CYS A 88 0.22 10.67 -4.01
CA CYS A 88 0.62 10.48 -2.61
C CYS A 88 1.63 11.56 -2.26
N SER A 89 1.30 12.40 -1.28
CA SER A 89 2.17 13.53 -0.92
C SER A 89 3.50 13.09 -0.30
N ILE A 90 3.62 11.83 0.10
CA ILE A 90 4.87 11.26 0.59
C ILE A 90 5.37 10.12 -0.31
N TYR A 91 5.05 10.14 -1.60
CA TYR A 91 5.31 9.02 -2.51
C TYR A 91 6.72 8.41 -2.37
N PRO A 92 7.82 9.19 -2.39
CA PRO A 92 9.16 8.61 -2.25
C PRO A 92 9.45 8.02 -0.88
N ALA A 93 8.71 8.43 0.15
CA ALA A 93 8.88 7.98 1.53
C ALA A 93 7.73 7.07 1.99
N ARG A 94 6.99 6.48 1.04
CA ARG A 94 5.86 5.59 1.40
C ARG A 94 6.30 4.47 2.31
N PRO A 95 5.47 4.10 3.31
CA PRO A 95 5.71 2.87 4.08
C PRO A 95 5.84 1.66 3.15
N VAL A 96 6.54 0.63 3.61
CA VAL A 96 6.75 -0.58 2.81
C VAL A 96 5.42 -1.22 2.39
N GLN A 97 4.43 -1.19 3.26
CA GLN A 97 3.08 -1.70 2.94
C GLN A 97 2.50 -1.07 1.67
N CYS A 98 2.69 0.24 1.49
CA CYS A 98 2.21 0.95 0.31
C CYS A 98 3.05 0.62 -0.94
N ARG A 99 4.35 0.35 -0.76
CA ARG A 99 5.26 0.05 -1.87
C ARG A 99 5.11 -1.37 -2.38
N THR A 100 4.57 -2.29 -1.57
CA THR A 100 4.44 -3.71 -1.94
C THR A 100 3.07 -4.04 -2.52
N TRP A 101 2.08 -3.15 -2.41
CA TRP A 101 0.79 -3.34 -3.07
C TRP A 101 1.00 -3.58 -4.58
N PRO A 102 0.30 -4.49 -5.24
CA PRO A 102 -0.77 -5.34 -4.73
C PRO A 102 -0.31 -6.73 -4.25
N PHE A 103 0.99 -6.93 -4.08
CA PHE A 103 1.57 -8.25 -3.81
C PHE A 103 1.60 -8.60 -2.32
N TRP A 104 0.54 -8.24 -1.60
CA TRP A 104 0.35 -8.67 -0.20
C TRP A 104 -0.11 -10.12 -0.16
N SER A 105 0.32 -10.86 0.87
CA SER A 105 -0.04 -12.28 1.02
C SER A 105 -1.51 -12.55 0.80
N ASP A 106 -2.38 -11.75 1.41
CA ASP A 106 -3.82 -11.94 1.32
C ASP A 106 -4.35 -11.75 -0.11
N ASN A 107 -3.69 -10.92 -0.90
CA ASN A 107 -4.11 -10.64 -2.28
C ASN A 107 -3.70 -11.73 -3.26
N ILE A 108 -2.64 -12.47 -2.95
CA ILE A 108 -2.07 -13.47 -3.86
C ILE A 108 -2.12 -14.88 -3.30
N GLN A 109 -2.77 -15.07 -2.19
CA GLN A 109 -2.89 -16.39 -1.54
C GLN A 109 -3.53 -17.42 -2.47
N THR A 110 -4.55 -17.00 -3.24
CA THR A 110 -5.25 -17.84 -4.21
C THR A 110 -5.50 -17.04 -5.48
N LYS A 111 -5.82 -17.75 -6.57
CA LYS A 111 -6.26 -17.10 -7.82
C LYS A 111 -7.50 -16.25 -7.60
N GLN A 112 -8.41 -16.71 -6.74
CA GLN A 112 -9.63 -15.97 -6.41
C GLN A 112 -9.33 -14.67 -5.68
N ALA A 113 -8.40 -14.69 -4.72
CA ALA A 113 -7.96 -13.49 -4.02
C ALA A 113 -7.36 -12.47 -4.98
N TRP A 114 -6.55 -12.93 -5.92
CA TRP A 114 -5.98 -12.06 -6.96
C TRP A 114 -7.06 -11.45 -7.85
N GLN A 115 -8.07 -12.24 -8.23
CA GLN A 115 -9.19 -11.72 -9.02
C GLN A 115 -9.95 -10.64 -8.29
N GLN A 116 -10.16 -10.80 -6.98
CA GLN A 116 -10.79 -9.76 -6.15
C GLN A 116 -9.92 -8.51 -6.09
N THR A 117 -8.62 -8.66 -6.00
CA THR A 117 -7.66 -7.54 -6.02
C THR A 117 -7.74 -6.81 -7.37
N ARG A 118 -7.86 -7.52 -8.47
CA ARG A 118 -8.02 -6.91 -9.81
C ARG A 118 -9.31 -6.09 -9.91
N ASN A 119 -10.35 -6.49 -9.20
CA ASN A 119 -11.61 -5.72 -9.19
C ASN A 119 -11.46 -4.38 -8.46
N VAL A 120 -10.56 -4.30 -7.48
CA VAL A 120 -10.27 -3.07 -6.74
C VAL A 120 -9.17 -2.25 -7.40
N CYS A 121 -8.15 -2.91 -7.92
CA CYS A 121 -6.97 -2.26 -8.50
C CYS A 121 -6.93 -2.49 -10.00
N PRO A 122 -7.29 -1.49 -10.82
CA PRO A 122 -7.36 -1.65 -12.28
C PRO A 122 -6.03 -2.03 -12.92
N GLY A 123 -4.90 -1.68 -12.28
CA GLY A 123 -3.57 -2.03 -12.80
C GLY A 123 -3.13 -3.45 -12.53
N SER A 124 -3.81 -4.15 -11.60
CA SER A 124 -3.51 -5.55 -11.30
C SER A 124 -3.98 -6.43 -12.46
N GLY A 125 -3.09 -7.27 -12.95
CA GLY A 125 -3.35 -8.12 -14.11
C GLY A 125 -3.06 -7.48 -15.46
N LYS A 126 -2.55 -6.25 -15.47
CA LYS A 126 -2.22 -5.49 -16.69
C LYS A 126 -0.81 -4.92 -16.59
N GLY A 127 -0.22 -4.65 -17.75
CA GLY A 127 1.11 -4.04 -17.82
C GLY A 127 2.24 -5.07 -17.82
N PRO A 128 3.45 -4.65 -17.42
CA PRO A 128 4.60 -5.54 -17.45
C PRO A 128 4.45 -6.75 -16.53
N LEU A 129 5.06 -7.86 -16.93
CA LEU A 129 5.10 -9.05 -16.11
C LEU A 129 6.09 -8.84 -14.96
N VAL A 130 5.62 -9.05 -13.73
CA VAL A 130 6.47 -9.03 -12.54
C VAL A 130 6.89 -10.47 -12.26
N PRO A 131 8.19 -10.80 -12.28
CA PRO A 131 8.63 -12.17 -12.09
C PRO A 131 8.39 -12.65 -10.65
N VAL A 132 8.24 -13.96 -10.49
CA VAL A 132 7.90 -14.55 -9.18
C VAL A 132 8.92 -14.20 -8.09
N GLU A 133 10.20 -14.11 -8.44
CA GLU A 133 11.25 -13.73 -7.49
C GLU A 133 11.00 -12.34 -6.90
N ARG A 134 10.58 -11.40 -7.74
CA ARG A 134 10.25 -10.05 -7.30
C ARG A 134 8.98 -10.04 -6.46
N ILE A 135 7.98 -10.80 -6.87
CA ILE A 135 6.72 -10.94 -6.11
C ILE A 135 7.01 -11.46 -4.70
N ARG A 136 7.88 -12.48 -4.58
CA ARG A 136 8.24 -13.03 -3.27
C ARG A 136 8.91 -12.00 -2.38
N ILE A 137 9.81 -11.19 -2.94
CA ILE A 137 10.47 -10.10 -2.19
C ILE A 137 9.44 -9.10 -1.68
N LEU A 138 8.54 -8.65 -2.54
CA LEU A 138 7.51 -7.68 -2.17
C LEU A 138 6.55 -8.26 -1.13
N ARG A 139 6.08 -9.49 -1.35
CA ARG A 139 5.20 -10.19 -0.41
C ARG A 139 5.84 -10.30 0.98
N ASP A 140 7.09 -10.78 1.01
CA ASP A 140 7.78 -11.09 2.27
C ASP A 140 8.29 -9.82 2.96
N SER A 141 8.39 -8.70 2.25
CA SER A 141 8.74 -7.39 2.83
C SER A 141 7.54 -6.70 3.47
N THR A 142 6.34 -7.12 3.14
CA THR A 142 5.12 -6.50 3.67
C THR A 142 4.93 -6.89 5.14
N PRO A 143 4.65 -5.91 6.03
CA PRO A 143 4.40 -6.24 7.43
C PRO A 143 3.13 -7.07 7.59
N GLU A 144 3.01 -7.73 8.72
CA GLU A 144 1.78 -8.43 9.08
C GLU A 144 0.63 -7.42 9.18
N LEU A 145 -0.43 -7.69 8.43
CA LEU A 145 -1.56 -6.77 8.28
C LEU A 145 -2.72 -7.07 9.24
#